data_1446b0e7667900d86999ccaf76beaff3
#
_entry.id   1446b0e7667900d86999ccaf76beaff3
#
_cell.length_a   1.000
_cell.length_b   1.000
_cell.length_c   1.000
_cell.angle_alpha   90.00
_cell.angle_beta   90.00
_cell.angle_gamma   90.00
#
_symmetry.space_group_name_H-M   'P 1'
#
loop_
_entity.id
_entity.type
_entity.pdbx_description
1 polymer ?
#
loop_
_entity_poly.entity_id
_entity_poly.type
_entity_poly.pdbx_seq_one_letter_code
_entity_poly.pdbx_strand_id
1 'polypeptide(L)'
;MIPLSTRMRPQTLEEFQGQEHFLYPGSLFYNSIKNKTFDSAIFFGPSGTGKTTLARIIAREMDGDFLEINASAAGTKELKELTERARYRFFGLEEKTTYVYVDEFHRWNKLQQDSLLKSLEEGVIKFIGSTTENPYFAVNNAVLSRVRNIYEFRRLDRQHLTSIIERAIHDREKGIGALGISWEEDAVELLAEFSGGDARVALDTVGFIADN
;
A
#
# COMPACT_ATOMS: atom_id res chain seq x y z
N MET A 1 -1.20 -16.65 -15.17
CA MET A 1 -1.35 -15.24 -15.64
C MET A 1 -1.22 -14.31 -14.45
N ILE A 2 -0.68 -13.09 -14.60
CA ILE A 2 -0.61 -12.11 -13.49
C ILE A 2 -2.02 -11.55 -13.27
N PRO A 3 -2.56 -11.54 -12.03
CA PRO A 3 -3.89 -11.01 -11.73
C PRO A 3 -4.08 -9.58 -12.22
N LEU A 4 -5.29 -9.24 -12.67
CA LEU A 4 -5.61 -7.91 -13.19
C LEU A 4 -5.39 -6.81 -12.13
N SER A 5 -5.72 -7.11 -10.88
CA SER A 5 -5.47 -6.24 -9.73
C SER A 5 -3.98 -5.89 -9.53
N THR A 6 -3.08 -6.79 -9.95
CA THR A 6 -1.64 -6.54 -9.90
C THR A 6 -1.16 -5.72 -11.08
N ARG A 7 -1.65 -6.01 -12.30
CA ARG A 7 -1.29 -5.28 -13.52
C ARG A 7 -1.77 -3.82 -13.49
N MET A 8 -3.00 -3.60 -12.98
CA MET A 8 -3.65 -2.30 -12.90
C MET A 8 -3.25 -1.47 -11.67
N ARG A 9 -2.31 -1.95 -10.86
CA ARG A 9 -1.88 -1.25 -9.65
C ARG A 9 -1.35 0.15 -9.99
N PRO A 10 -1.91 1.22 -9.35
CA PRO A 10 -1.42 2.59 -9.50
C PRO A 10 0.07 2.71 -9.25
N GLN A 11 0.73 3.54 -10.04
CA GLN A 11 2.17 3.76 -9.97
C GLN A 11 2.52 5.16 -9.44
N THR A 12 1.58 6.11 -9.52
CA THR A 12 1.75 7.49 -9.08
C THR A 12 0.61 7.92 -8.15
N LEU A 13 0.77 9.04 -7.46
CA LEU A 13 -0.29 9.61 -6.61
C LEU A 13 -1.51 10.02 -7.44
N GLU A 14 -1.30 10.47 -8.67
CA GLU A 14 -2.34 10.92 -9.60
C GLU A 14 -3.22 9.75 -10.08
N GLU A 15 -2.64 8.55 -10.19
CA GLU A 15 -3.39 7.32 -10.54
C GLU A 15 -4.14 6.73 -9.34
N PHE A 16 -3.79 7.13 -8.11
CA PHE A 16 -4.36 6.58 -6.90
C PHE A 16 -5.77 7.12 -6.67
N GLN A 17 -6.73 6.23 -6.40
CA GLN A 17 -8.14 6.56 -6.20
C GLN A 17 -8.54 6.38 -4.74
N GLY A 18 -9.33 7.32 -4.22
CA GLY A 18 -9.87 7.28 -2.87
C GLY A 18 -8.93 7.85 -1.81
N GLN A 19 -9.39 7.82 -0.57
CA GLN A 19 -8.69 8.29 0.62
C GLN A 19 -8.54 9.82 0.68
N GLU A 20 -9.40 10.58 0.03
CA GLU A 20 -9.36 12.05 -0.06
C GLU A 20 -9.44 12.74 1.30
N HIS A 21 -9.89 12.06 2.36
CA HIS A 21 -9.93 12.62 3.70
C HIS A 21 -8.55 12.89 4.32
N PHE A 22 -7.47 12.26 3.80
CA PHE A 22 -6.09 12.59 4.16
C PHE A 22 -5.17 12.78 2.96
N LEU A 23 -5.50 12.20 1.79
CA LEU A 23 -4.69 12.25 0.57
C LEU A 23 -5.36 13.17 -0.46
N TYR A 24 -5.11 14.47 -0.35
CA TYR A 24 -5.55 15.47 -1.33
C TYR A 24 -4.45 16.53 -1.53
N PRO A 25 -4.38 17.18 -2.69
CA PRO A 25 -3.42 18.25 -2.94
C PRO A 25 -3.49 19.33 -1.86
N GLY A 26 -2.36 19.61 -1.20
CA GLY A 26 -2.30 20.57 -0.10
C GLY A 26 -2.44 19.98 1.30
N SER A 27 -2.85 18.72 1.46
CA SER A 27 -2.83 18.05 2.76
C SER A 27 -1.40 17.89 3.29
N LEU A 28 -1.25 17.78 4.60
CA LEU A 28 0.07 17.54 5.22
C LEU A 28 0.68 16.24 4.69
N PHE A 29 -0.14 15.20 4.52
CA PHE A 29 0.31 13.91 3.96
C PHE A 29 0.84 14.07 2.53
N TYR A 30 0.03 14.66 1.63
CA TYR A 30 0.40 14.89 0.24
C TYR A 30 1.68 15.74 0.12
N ASN A 31 1.73 16.86 0.87
CA ASN A 31 2.88 17.75 0.87
C ASN A 31 4.15 17.07 1.41
N SER A 32 4.03 16.19 2.41
CA SER A 32 5.18 15.45 2.94
C SER A 32 5.82 14.55 1.88
N ILE A 33 5.01 13.95 1.01
CA ILE A 33 5.51 13.13 -0.09
C ILE A 33 6.14 14.01 -1.18
N LYS A 34 5.44 15.06 -1.62
CA LYS A 34 5.95 15.95 -2.70
C LYS A 34 7.22 16.70 -2.28
N ASN A 35 7.35 17.06 -1.01
CA ASN A 35 8.54 17.72 -0.46
C ASN A 35 9.63 16.73 -0.01
N LYS A 36 9.45 15.43 -0.24
CA LYS A 36 10.39 14.36 0.16
C LYS A 36 10.70 14.34 1.67
N THR A 37 9.74 14.70 2.49
CA THR A 37 9.83 14.72 3.96
C THR A 37 9.00 13.64 4.64
N PHE A 38 8.35 12.74 3.87
CA PHE A 38 7.57 11.66 4.43
C PHE A 38 8.46 10.71 5.25
N ASP A 39 8.00 10.41 6.46
CA ASP A 39 8.70 9.51 7.38
C ASP A 39 7.94 8.17 7.50
N SER A 40 8.02 7.52 8.65
CA SER A 40 7.35 6.28 8.96
C SER A 40 5.86 6.49 9.21
N ALA A 41 5.03 5.47 8.90
CA ALA A 41 3.58 5.52 9.10
C ALA A 41 2.98 4.15 9.41
N ILE A 42 1.78 4.15 9.98
CA ILE A 42 0.90 2.98 10.06
C ILE A 42 -0.35 3.27 9.24
N PHE A 43 -0.67 2.37 8.32
CA PHE A 43 -1.89 2.37 7.53
C PHE A 43 -2.84 1.31 8.07
N PHE A 44 -4.02 1.70 8.51
CA PHE A 44 -4.99 0.73 9.00
C PHE A 44 -6.35 0.88 8.30
N GLY A 45 -7.08 -0.22 8.22
CA GLY A 45 -8.39 -0.24 7.58
C GLY A 45 -8.62 -1.48 6.72
N PRO A 46 -9.77 -1.59 6.04
CA PRO A 46 -10.18 -2.78 5.29
C PRO A 46 -9.19 -3.20 4.20
N SER A 47 -9.26 -4.47 3.78
CA SER A 47 -8.51 -4.97 2.62
C SER A 47 -8.92 -4.26 1.32
N GLY A 48 -8.06 -4.32 0.30
CA GLY A 48 -8.35 -3.79 -1.04
C GLY A 48 -8.50 -2.27 -1.15
N THR A 49 -8.19 -1.51 -0.09
CA THR A 49 -8.33 -0.04 -0.05
C THR A 49 -7.07 0.73 -0.49
N GLY A 50 -6.01 0.01 -0.90
CA GLY A 50 -4.81 0.61 -1.48
C GLY A 50 -3.61 0.78 -0.55
N LYS A 51 -3.61 0.26 0.70
CA LYS A 51 -2.51 0.42 1.67
C LYS A 51 -1.13 0.07 1.10
N THR A 52 -0.97 -1.16 0.57
CA THR A 52 0.29 -1.61 -0.05
C THR A 52 0.64 -0.78 -1.28
N THR A 53 -0.36 -0.40 -2.08
CA THR A 53 -0.18 0.41 -3.28
C THR A 53 0.38 1.78 -2.93
N LEU A 54 -0.22 2.47 -1.95
CA LEU A 54 0.23 3.79 -1.52
C LEU A 54 1.63 3.73 -0.91
N ALA A 55 1.96 2.70 -0.13
CA ALA A 55 3.30 2.50 0.41
C ALA A 55 4.36 2.39 -0.70
N ARG A 56 4.06 1.66 -1.80
CA ARG A 56 4.96 1.55 -2.96
C ARG A 56 5.12 2.87 -3.71
N ILE A 57 4.02 3.63 -3.88
CA ILE A 57 4.05 4.96 -4.49
C ILE A 57 4.93 5.90 -3.65
N ILE A 58 4.76 5.92 -2.32
CA ILE A 58 5.56 6.73 -1.42
C ILE A 58 7.05 6.42 -1.60
N ALA A 59 7.45 5.15 -1.51
CA ALA A 59 8.86 4.78 -1.65
C ALA A 59 9.44 5.24 -3.00
N ARG A 60 8.68 5.14 -4.09
CA ARG A 60 9.07 5.63 -5.42
C ARG A 60 9.20 7.16 -5.46
N GLU A 61 8.22 7.90 -4.96
CA GLU A 61 8.25 9.37 -4.92
C GLU A 61 9.40 9.90 -4.06
N MET A 62 9.81 9.12 -3.05
CA MET A 62 10.92 9.42 -2.15
C MET A 62 12.29 8.96 -2.70
N ASP A 63 12.35 8.41 -3.90
CA ASP A 63 13.56 7.78 -4.50
C ASP A 63 14.17 6.70 -3.57
N GLY A 64 13.35 6.07 -2.73
CA GLY A 64 13.75 5.05 -1.77
C GLY A 64 13.62 3.63 -2.31
N ASP A 65 14.37 2.71 -1.71
CA ASP A 65 14.14 1.28 -1.93
C ASP A 65 12.88 0.82 -1.19
N PHE A 66 12.14 -0.09 -1.78
CA PHE A 66 10.95 -0.68 -1.18
C PHE A 66 11.16 -2.16 -0.89
N LEU A 67 11.10 -2.52 0.39
CA LEU A 67 11.17 -3.90 0.85
C LEU A 67 9.86 -4.27 1.53
N GLU A 68 9.25 -5.36 1.08
CA GLU A 68 7.96 -5.84 1.58
C GLU A 68 8.13 -7.12 2.38
N ILE A 69 7.53 -7.15 3.55
CA ILE A 69 7.46 -8.30 4.46
C ILE A 69 5.99 -8.57 4.76
N ASN A 70 5.59 -9.83 4.66
CA ASN A 70 4.29 -10.26 5.18
C ASN A 70 4.50 -10.83 6.60
N ALA A 71 3.92 -10.18 7.60
CA ALA A 71 4.09 -10.55 9.00
C ALA A 71 3.53 -11.95 9.34
N SER A 72 2.59 -12.48 8.52
CA SER A 72 2.06 -13.82 8.69
C SER A 72 3.04 -14.93 8.25
N ALA A 73 3.97 -14.61 7.34
CA ALA A 73 4.92 -15.57 6.77
C ALA A 73 6.36 -15.38 7.27
N ALA A 74 6.69 -14.16 7.70
CA ALA A 74 8.05 -13.74 8.03
C ALA A 74 8.22 -13.40 9.52
N GLY A 75 9.37 -13.76 10.08
CA GLY A 75 9.73 -13.49 11.47
C GLY A 75 10.86 -12.49 11.64
N THR A 76 11.35 -12.37 12.88
CA THR A 76 12.46 -11.47 13.26
C THR A 76 13.76 -11.72 12.48
N LYS A 77 14.01 -12.95 12.03
CA LYS A 77 15.22 -13.28 11.27
C LYS A 77 15.23 -12.55 9.93
N GLU A 78 14.13 -12.62 9.19
CA GLU A 78 14.00 -11.95 7.90
C GLU A 78 14.08 -10.43 8.04
N LEU A 79 13.43 -9.87 9.07
CA LEU A 79 13.55 -8.44 9.37
C LEU A 79 15.01 -8.05 9.65
N LYS A 80 15.76 -8.85 10.44
CA LYS A 80 17.18 -8.58 10.71
C LYS A 80 18.01 -8.58 9.44
N GLU A 81 17.84 -9.56 8.56
CA GLU A 81 18.54 -9.63 7.29
C GLU A 81 18.24 -8.40 6.40
N LEU A 82 16.97 -7.96 6.37
CA LEU A 82 16.57 -6.78 5.61
C LEU A 82 17.13 -5.49 6.23
N THR A 83 17.10 -5.35 7.55
CA THR A 83 17.65 -4.16 8.22
C THR A 83 19.18 -4.08 8.09
N GLU A 84 19.90 -5.20 8.10
CA GLU A 84 21.34 -5.22 7.82
C GLU A 84 21.66 -4.79 6.37
N ARG A 85 20.87 -5.25 5.39
CA ARG A 85 21.00 -4.79 4.00
C ARG A 85 20.71 -3.29 3.87
N ALA A 86 19.66 -2.80 4.54
CA ALA A 86 19.32 -1.38 4.57
C ALA A 86 20.45 -0.55 5.21
N ARG A 87 21.03 -1.04 6.30
CA ARG A 87 22.17 -0.41 6.98
C ARG A 87 23.37 -0.30 6.06
N TYR A 88 23.73 -1.38 5.35
CA TYR A 88 24.85 -1.37 4.41
C TYR A 88 24.66 -0.34 3.29
N ARG A 89 23.44 -0.18 2.78
CA ARG A 89 23.13 0.82 1.77
C ARG A 89 23.10 2.25 2.32
N PHE A 90 22.55 2.44 3.51
CA PHE A 90 22.43 3.75 4.15
C PHE A 90 23.79 4.36 4.49
N PHE A 91 24.71 3.54 5.02
CA PHE A 91 26.09 3.96 5.34
C PHE A 91 27.09 3.74 4.20
N GLY A 92 26.66 3.15 3.09
CA GLY A 92 27.47 2.89 1.91
C GLY A 92 27.50 4.05 0.92
N LEU A 93 28.01 3.79 -0.28
CA LEU A 93 28.17 4.80 -1.33
C LEU A 93 26.84 5.30 -1.93
N GLU A 94 25.74 4.57 -1.72
CA GLU A 94 24.44 4.90 -2.33
C GLU A 94 23.61 5.90 -1.52
N GLU A 95 23.88 6.05 -0.21
CA GLU A 95 23.12 6.91 0.73
C GLU A 95 21.59 6.82 0.58
N LYS A 96 21.08 5.63 0.21
CA LYS A 96 19.68 5.44 -0.20
C LYS A 96 18.81 5.02 0.97
N THR A 97 17.71 5.73 1.16
CA THR A 97 16.70 5.39 2.18
C THR A 97 15.95 4.11 1.79
N THR A 98 15.76 3.22 2.75
CA THR A 98 14.99 2.00 2.58
C THR A 98 13.64 2.11 3.31
N TYR A 99 12.55 1.98 2.57
CA TYR A 99 11.18 1.85 3.09
C TYR A 99 10.87 0.37 3.32
N VAL A 100 10.71 -0.02 4.57
CA VAL A 100 10.29 -1.37 4.95
C VAL A 100 8.78 -1.36 5.16
N TYR A 101 8.07 -2.03 4.28
CA TYR A 101 6.62 -2.24 4.37
C TYR A 101 6.34 -3.58 5.04
N VAL A 102 5.59 -3.57 6.13
CA VAL A 102 5.17 -4.80 6.83
C VAL A 102 3.66 -4.94 6.72
N ASP A 103 3.23 -5.90 5.90
CA ASP A 103 1.81 -6.23 5.75
C ASP A 103 1.33 -7.10 6.91
N GLU A 104 0.07 -6.91 7.33
CA GLU A 104 -0.56 -7.60 8.46
C GLU A 104 0.25 -7.45 9.76
N PHE A 105 0.79 -6.25 10.02
CA PHE A 105 1.71 -5.96 11.12
C PHE A 105 1.20 -6.41 12.50
N HIS A 106 -0.10 -6.44 12.72
CA HIS A 106 -0.74 -6.95 13.94
C HIS A 106 -0.48 -8.45 14.20
N ARG A 107 -0.02 -9.21 13.20
CA ARG A 107 0.34 -10.63 13.36
C ARG A 107 1.65 -10.83 14.12
N TRP A 108 2.50 -9.81 14.15
CA TRP A 108 3.71 -9.86 14.95
C TRP A 108 3.42 -9.69 16.43
N ASN A 109 4.02 -10.57 17.25
CA ASN A 109 4.00 -10.40 18.69
C ASN A 109 4.87 -9.21 19.14
N LYS A 110 4.77 -8.83 20.42
CA LYS A 110 5.48 -7.66 20.97
C LYS A 110 6.98 -7.70 20.75
N LEU A 111 7.64 -8.87 20.95
CA LEU A 111 9.08 -9.01 20.75
C LEU A 111 9.50 -8.83 19.28
N GLN A 112 8.65 -9.30 18.35
CA GLN A 112 8.87 -9.09 16.93
C GLN A 112 8.72 -7.61 16.56
N GLN A 113 7.70 -6.93 17.08
CA GLN A 113 7.51 -5.50 16.88
C GLN A 113 8.67 -4.68 17.47
N ASP A 114 9.16 -5.05 18.65
CA ASP A 114 10.29 -4.39 19.32
C ASP A 114 11.60 -4.50 18.50
N SER A 115 11.74 -5.54 17.69
CA SER A 115 12.93 -5.68 16.82
C SER A 115 13.09 -4.58 15.77
N LEU A 116 12.01 -3.83 15.47
CA LEU A 116 12.06 -2.64 14.59
C LEU A 116 12.67 -1.42 15.29
N LEU A 117 12.53 -1.31 16.62
CA LEU A 117 12.78 -0.07 17.34
C LEU A 117 14.18 0.49 17.11
N LYS A 118 15.19 -0.38 17.16
CA LYS A 118 16.58 0.03 16.95
C LYS A 118 16.81 0.65 15.58
N SER A 119 16.31 0.01 14.53
CA SER A 119 16.47 0.49 13.15
C SER A 119 15.69 1.78 12.86
N LEU A 120 14.54 1.96 13.53
CA LEU A 120 13.77 3.21 13.49
C LEU A 120 14.51 4.35 14.19
N GLU A 121 15.07 4.11 15.39
CA GLU A 121 15.82 5.11 16.15
C GLU A 121 17.10 5.55 15.45
N GLU A 122 17.79 4.64 14.80
CA GLU A 122 19.00 4.93 14.01
C GLU A 122 18.68 5.60 12.68
N GLY A 123 17.41 5.65 12.25
CA GLY A 123 16.98 6.23 10.98
C GLY A 123 17.43 5.43 9.74
N VAL A 124 17.93 4.20 9.94
CA VAL A 124 18.41 3.32 8.87
C VAL A 124 17.30 2.90 7.92
N ILE A 125 16.10 2.77 8.46
CA ILE A 125 14.89 2.46 7.70
C ILE A 125 13.78 3.48 7.96
N LYS A 126 12.90 3.63 6.97
CA LYS A 126 11.58 4.22 7.13
C LYS A 126 10.56 3.07 7.11
N PHE A 127 9.65 3.08 8.06
CA PHE A 127 8.72 1.98 8.27
C PHE A 127 7.31 2.36 7.85
N ILE A 128 6.65 1.49 7.09
CA ILE A 128 5.22 1.58 6.81
C ILE A 128 4.58 0.26 7.22
N GLY A 129 3.86 0.26 8.34
CA GLY A 129 3.08 -0.91 8.76
C GLY A 129 1.66 -0.87 8.20
N SER A 130 1.13 -1.99 7.74
CA SER A 130 -0.30 -2.10 7.43
C SER A 130 -1.01 -3.09 8.34
N THR A 131 -2.26 -2.79 8.66
CA THR A 131 -3.10 -3.64 9.51
C THR A 131 -4.58 -3.45 9.18
N THR A 132 -5.37 -4.48 9.36
CA THR A 132 -6.84 -4.39 9.33
C THR A 132 -7.44 -4.05 10.69
N GLU A 133 -6.64 -4.13 11.76
CA GLU A 133 -7.05 -3.86 13.13
C GLU A 133 -6.71 -2.43 13.55
N ASN A 134 -7.40 -1.93 14.58
CA ASN A 134 -7.07 -0.62 15.14
C ASN A 134 -5.66 -0.65 15.77
N PRO A 135 -4.72 0.17 15.29
CA PRO A 135 -3.33 0.12 15.70
C PRO A 135 -3.11 0.44 17.19
N TYR A 136 -3.98 1.20 17.81
CA TYR A 136 -3.88 1.51 19.26
C TYR A 136 -4.07 0.29 20.16
N PHE A 137 -4.67 -0.79 19.65
CA PHE A 137 -4.82 -2.07 20.36
C PHE A 137 -3.84 -3.14 19.88
N ALA A 138 -3.48 -3.10 18.60
CA ALA A 138 -2.71 -4.16 17.95
C ALA A 138 -1.20 -3.89 17.90
N VAL A 139 -0.78 -2.63 18.03
CA VAL A 139 0.61 -2.21 17.90
C VAL A 139 1.19 -1.80 19.26
N ASN A 140 2.44 -2.19 19.51
CA ASN A 140 3.16 -1.81 20.72
C ASN A 140 3.32 -0.28 20.82
N ASN A 141 3.07 0.27 22.00
CA ASN A 141 3.20 1.70 22.29
C ASN A 141 4.59 2.25 21.97
N ALA A 142 5.64 1.45 22.14
CA ALA A 142 7.00 1.84 21.80
C ALA A 142 7.16 2.09 20.29
N VAL A 143 6.50 1.31 19.43
CA VAL A 143 6.46 1.51 17.97
C VAL A 143 5.60 2.73 17.64
N LEU A 144 4.38 2.82 18.21
CA LEU A 144 3.47 3.95 17.98
C LEU A 144 4.12 5.30 18.29
N SER A 145 4.89 5.39 19.40
CA SER A 145 5.56 6.63 19.80
C SER A 145 6.64 7.10 18.82
N ARG A 146 7.23 6.19 18.05
CA ARG A 146 8.28 6.48 17.06
C ARG A 146 7.73 6.74 15.67
N VAL A 147 6.70 5.99 15.28
CA VAL A 147 6.08 6.12 13.95
C VAL A 147 5.24 7.40 13.87
N ARG A 148 4.48 7.77 14.90
CA ARG A 148 3.66 8.99 15.04
C ARG A 148 2.56 9.21 14.01
N ASN A 149 2.74 8.81 12.77
CA ASN A 149 1.79 9.00 11.68
C ASN A 149 0.89 7.76 11.53
N ILE A 150 -0.41 7.94 11.76
CA ILE A 150 -1.38 6.86 11.65
C ILE A 150 -2.48 7.34 10.70
N TYR A 151 -2.74 6.58 9.63
CA TYR A 151 -3.73 6.93 8.61
C TYR A 151 -4.78 5.82 8.50
N GLU A 152 -6.04 6.22 8.66
CA GLU A 152 -7.17 5.34 8.46
C GLU A 152 -7.51 5.24 6.98
N PHE A 153 -7.53 4.02 6.44
CA PHE A 153 -8.02 3.75 5.10
C PHE A 153 -9.49 3.35 5.17
N ARG A 154 -10.31 4.02 4.38
CA ARG A 154 -11.73 3.75 4.27
C ARG A 154 -12.03 2.90 3.05
N ARG A 155 -13.15 2.19 3.06
CA ARG A 155 -13.64 1.50 1.88
C ARG A 155 -13.78 2.48 0.71
N LEU A 156 -13.44 2.02 -0.48
CA LEU A 156 -13.67 2.80 -1.69
C LEU A 156 -15.18 2.90 -1.93
N ASP A 157 -15.65 4.06 -2.31
CA ASP A 157 -17.04 4.23 -2.71
C ASP A 157 -17.29 3.71 -4.13
N ARG A 158 -18.55 3.72 -4.54
CA ARG A 158 -18.96 3.24 -5.85
C ARG A 158 -18.28 3.99 -6.99
N GLN A 159 -18.13 5.32 -6.89
CA GLN A 159 -17.52 6.14 -7.93
C GLN A 159 -16.05 5.77 -8.13
N HIS A 160 -15.29 5.60 -7.05
CA HIS A 160 -13.92 5.14 -7.11
C HIS A 160 -13.79 3.77 -7.79
N LEU A 161 -14.64 2.81 -7.39
CA LEU A 161 -14.61 1.47 -7.97
C LEU A 161 -15.01 1.47 -9.45
N THR A 162 -16.04 2.21 -9.83
CA THR A 162 -16.42 2.39 -11.24
C THR A 162 -15.27 2.93 -12.06
N SER A 163 -14.61 4.01 -11.60
CA SER A 163 -13.44 4.58 -12.28
C SER A 163 -12.27 3.59 -12.41
N ILE A 164 -12.01 2.79 -11.36
CA ILE A 164 -10.97 1.74 -11.39
C ILE A 164 -11.30 0.66 -12.41
N ILE A 165 -12.56 0.20 -12.46
CA ILE A 165 -13.04 -0.83 -13.39
C ILE A 165 -12.97 -0.28 -14.83
N GLU A 166 -13.48 0.91 -15.09
CA GLU A 166 -13.44 1.54 -16.41
C GLU A 166 -12.02 1.70 -16.92
N ARG A 167 -11.10 2.14 -16.07
CA ARG A 167 -9.68 2.20 -16.45
C ARG A 167 -9.16 0.83 -16.85
N ALA A 168 -9.50 -0.23 -16.14
CA ALA A 168 -9.06 -1.59 -16.45
C ALA A 168 -9.66 -2.12 -17.78
N ILE A 169 -10.92 -1.77 -18.07
CA ILE A 169 -11.63 -2.17 -19.29
C ILE A 169 -11.01 -1.49 -20.51
N HIS A 170 -10.61 -0.22 -20.40
CA HIS A 170 -10.13 0.57 -21.53
C HIS A 170 -8.61 0.52 -21.74
N ASP A 171 -7.83 0.22 -20.70
CA ASP A 171 -6.37 0.13 -20.79
C ASP A 171 -5.95 -1.08 -21.63
N ARG A 172 -5.29 -0.81 -22.78
CA ARG A 172 -4.85 -1.85 -23.72
C ARG A 172 -3.54 -2.51 -23.34
N GLU A 173 -2.74 -1.89 -22.48
CA GLU A 173 -1.41 -2.41 -22.09
C GLU A 173 -1.48 -3.23 -20.81
N LYS A 174 -2.06 -2.64 -19.76
CA LYS A 174 -2.12 -3.23 -18.42
C LYS A 174 -3.47 -3.90 -18.13
N GLY A 175 -4.53 -3.39 -18.76
CA GLY A 175 -5.90 -3.82 -18.59
C GLY A 175 -6.31 -4.96 -19.52
N ILE A 176 -7.57 -4.93 -19.90
CA ILE A 176 -8.22 -5.88 -20.80
C ILE A 176 -8.71 -5.23 -22.10
N GLY A 177 -8.43 -3.94 -22.33
CA GLY A 177 -8.91 -3.19 -23.50
C GLY A 177 -8.45 -3.73 -24.85
N ALA A 178 -7.35 -4.51 -24.87
CA ALA A 178 -6.89 -5.20 -26.10
C ALA A 178 -7.78 -6.37 -26.51
N LEU A 179 -8.63 -6.91 -25.62
CA LEU A 179 -9.51 -8.04 -25.91
C LEU A 179 -10.73 -7.66 -26.73
N GLY A 180 -11.07 -6.36 -26.82
CA GLY A 180 -12.21 -5.87 -27.60
C GLY A 180 -13.58 -6.28 -27.05
N ILE A 181 -13.66 -6.60 -25.77
CA ILE A 181 -14.90 -6.97 -25.08
C ILE A 181 -15.75 -5.70 -24.86
N SER A 182 -17.03 -5.75 -25.21
CA SER A 182 -17.99 -4.68 -24.89
C SER A 182 -18.57 -4.91 -23.49
N TRP A 183 -18.65 -3.84 -22.72
CA TRP A 183 -19.20 -3.84 -21.37
C TRP A 183 -20.43 -2.93 -21.31
N GLU A 184 -21.49 -3.40 -20.70
CA GLU A 184 -22.65 -2.58 -20.41
C GLU A 184 -22.41 -1.73 -19.17
N GLU A 185 -22.88 -0.49 -19.16
CA GLU A 185 -22.71 0.44 -18.04
C GLU A 185 -23.27 -0.12 -16.74
N ASP A 186 -24.45 -0.72 -16.82
CA ASP A 186 -25.11 -1.39 -15.67
C ASP A 186 -24.25 -2.53 -15.08
N ALA A 187 -23.51 -3.26 -15.92
CA ALA A 187 -22.62 -4.32 -15.47
C ALA A 187 -21.42 -3.77 -14.67
N VAL A 188 -20.86 -2.65 -15.12
CA VAL A 188 -19.75 -1.97 -14.42
C VAL A 188 -20.22 -1.45 -13.06
N GLU A 189 -21.40 -0.82 -13.01
CA GLU A 189 -21.99 -0.34 -11.76
C GLU A 189 -22.28 -1.49 -10.78
N LEU A 190 -22.82 -2.59 -11.28
CA LEU A 190 -23.10 -3.77 -10.48
C LEU A 190 -21.83 -4.39 -9.89
N LEU A 191 -20.77 -4.50 -10.68
CA LEU A 191 -19.45 -4.99 -10.24
C LEU A 191 -18.87 -4.08 -9.14
N ALA A 192 -18.97 -2.75 -9.30
CA ALA A 192 -18.55 -1.81 -8.30
C ALA A 192 -19.28 -2.00 -6.97
N GLU A 193 -20.59 -2.19 -7.01
CA GLU A 193 -21.42 -2.43 -5.82
C GLU A 193 -21.06 -3.76 -5.13
N PHE A 194 -21.02 -4.86 -5.87
CA PHE A 194 -20.69 -6.19 -5.33
C PHE A 194 -19.25 -6.29 -4.77
N SER A 195 -18.35 -5.43 -5.21
CA SER A 195 -16.97 -5.42 -4.71
C SER A 195 -16.85 -4.89 -3.28
N GLY A 196 -17.90 -4.29 -2.72
CA GLY A 196 -17.99 -3.92 -1.31
C GLY A 196 -16.87 -2.98 -0.83
N GLY A 197 -16.33 -2.11 -1.72
CA GLY A 197 -15.26 -1.18 -1.41
C GLY A 197 -13.84 -1.74 -1.54
N ASP A 198 -13.68 -2.94 -2.12
CA ASP A 198 -12.40 -3.62 -2.32
C ASP A 198 -12.01 -3.61 -3.81
N ALA A 199 -10.99 -2.81 -4.18
CA ALA A 199 -10.51 -2.68 -5.55
C ALA A 199 -9.89 -3.98 -6.10
N ARG A 200 -9.33 -4.84 -5.24
CA ARG A 200 -8.76 -6.12 -5.66
C ARG A 200 -9.87 -7.05 -6.11
N VAL A 201 -10.94 -7.16 -5.32
CA VAL A 201 -12.12 -7.95 -5.68
C VAL A 201 -12.71 -7.44 -6.99
N ALA A 202 -12.89 -6.13 -7.14
CA ALA A 202 -13.41 -5.53 -8.37
C ALA A 202 -12.59 -5.94 -9.60
N LEU A 203 -11.29 -5.70 -9.57
CA LEU A 203 -10.41 -5.96 -10.70
C LEU A 203 -10.23 -7.45 -11.01
N ASP A 204 -10.11 -8.31 -9.98
CA ASP A 204 -9.94 -9.74 -10.20
C ASP A 204 -11.22 -10.38 -10.73
N THR A 205 -12.41 -9.85 -10.36
CA THR A 205 -13.69 -10.26 -10.96
C THR A 205 -13.78 -9.84 -12.43
N VAL A 206 -13.39 -8.61 -12.78
CA VAL A 206 -13.31 -8.16 -14.18
C VAL A 206 -12.35 -9.05 -14.99
N GLY A 207 -11.19 -9.36 -14.45
CA GLY A 207 -10.23 -10.28 -15.09
C GLY A 207 -10.81 -11.66 -15.31
N PHE A 208 -11.48 -12.21 -14.30
CA PHE A 208 -12.13 -13.53 -14.41
C PHE A 208 -13.22 -13.56 -15.49
N ILE A 209 -14.06 -12.53 -15.57
CA ILE A 209 -15.11 -12.43 -16.62
C ILE A 209 -14.47 -12.32 -18.01
N ALA A 210 -13.38 -11.58 -18.14
CA ALA A 210 -12.71 -11.38 -19.42
C ALA A 210 -11.98 -12.62 -19.95
N ASP A 211 -11.61 -13.54 -19.04
CA ASP A 211 -10.90 -14.78 -19.37
C ASP A 211 -11.86 -15.94 -19.74
N ASN A 212 -13.21 -15.81 -19.53
CA ASN A 212 -14.22 -16.82 -19.77
C ASN A 212 -15.29 -16.36 -20.76
#